data_3e8df3bb5191b108d232714ea060a46a
#
_entry.id   3e8df3bb5191b108d232714ea060a46a
#
_cell.length_a   1.000
_cell.length_b   1.000
_cell.length_c   1.000
_cell.angle_alpha   90.00
_cell.angle_beta   90.00
_cell.angle_gamma   90.00
#
_symmetry.space_group_name_H-M   'P 1'
#
loop_
_entity.id
_entity.type
_entity.pdbx_description
1 polymer ?
#
loop_
_entity_poly.entity_id
_entity_poly.type
_entity_poly.pdbx_seq_one_letter_code
_entity_poly.pdbx_strand_id
1 'polypeptide(L)'
;REMAVYPVLQGILLSSHKSCHGEGNWYHQKGTHSYKFSITSHSEGWKNGYPFGIASNHPFYVQKKVNKGGSLAATHSFLQISDPFTALSLIKKADQDGNLIIRLTEMEGKDKEITVTLPFEVKQVIRTNLIEEEQEALNVSGKQLRLKLGHHAIETYKLVL
;
A
#
# COMPACT_ATOMS: atom_id res chain seq x y z
N ARG A 1 20.12 -33.33 1.64
CA ARG A 1 19.72 -32.26 2.57
C ARG A 1 18.88 -32.91 3.67
N GLU A 2 19.36 -32.90 4.88
CA GLU A 2 18.52 -33.27 6.03
C GLU A 2 17.42 -32.24 6.18
N MET A 3 16.19 -32.68 6.27
CA MET A 3 15.07 -31.79 6.59
C MET A 3 15.18 -31.38 8.05
N ALA A 4 15.10 -30.08 8.31
CA ALA A 4 15.07 -29.57 9.67
C ALA A 4 13.84 -30.15 10.40
N VAL A 5 14.08 -30.68 11.61
CA VAL A 5 13.03 -31.29 12.46
C VAL A 5 12.15 -30.22 13.09
N TYR A 6 12.52 -28.95 12.99
CA TYR A 6 11.79 -27.78 13.52
C TYR A 6 11.69 -26.69 12.46
N PRO A 7 10.71 -25.80 12.58
CA PRO A 7 10.54 -24.69 11.66
C PRO A 7 11.76 -23.77 11.65
N VAL A 8 12.27 -23.47 10.46
CA VAL A 8 13.43 -22.58 10.27
C VAL A 8 13.01 -21.43 9.35
N LEU A 9 13.24 -20.19 9.80
CA LEU A 9 13.13 -19.01 8.98
C LEU A 9 14.53 -18.60 8.50
N GLN A 10 14.74 -18.58 7.20
CA GLN A 10 15.99 -18.20 6.58
C GLN A 10 15.82 -16.98 5.69
N GLY A 11 16.45 -15.86 6.03
CA GLY A 11 16.53 -14.68 5.18
C GLY A 11 17.57 -14.86 4.07
N ILE A 12 17.16 -14.72 2.81
CA ILE A 12 18.08 -14.68 1.68
C ILE A 12 18.45 -13.22 1.45
N LEU A 13 19.72 -12.87 1.65
CA LEU A 13 20.21 -11.48 1.55
C LEU A 13 20.55 -11.08 0.12
N LEU A 14 21.29 -11.94 -0.58
CA LEU A 14 21.80 -11.69 -1.91
C LEU A 14 21.74 -12.97 -2.74
N SER A 15 21.32 -12.82 -3.98
CA SER A 15 21.38 -13.90 -4.97
C SER A 15 22.38 -13.56 -6.06
N SER A 16 23.66 -13.76 -5.77
CA SER A 16 24.73 -13.66 -6.78
C SER A 16 25.02 -15.05 -7.32
N HIS A 17 24.66 -15.32 -8.56
CA HIS A 17 24.80 -16.65 -9.16
C HIS A 17 25.01 -16.59 -10.67
N LYS A 18 25.47 -17.66 -11.24
CA LYS A 18 25.46 -17.91 -12.67
C LYS A 18 24.05 -18.39 -13.08
N SER A 19 23.64 -18.13 -14.30
CA SER A 19 22.32 -18.59 -14.79
C SER A 19 22.13 -20.09 -14.57
N CYS A 20 20.88 -20.53 -14.43
CA CYS A 20 20.53 -21.88 -13.98
C CYS A 20 21.08 -23.02 -14.84
N HIS A 21 21.37 -22.80 -16.11
CA HIS A 21 21.92 -23.81 -17.03
C HIS A 21 23.40 -23.60 -17.36
N GLY A 22 24.10 -22.75 -16.61
CA GLY A 22 25.50 -22.44 -16.91
C GLY A 22 25.69 -21.57 -18.15
N GLU A 23 24.65 -21.24 -18.84
CA GLU A 23 24.59 -20.36 -19.99
C GLU A 23 24.17 -18.95 -19.54
N GLY A 24 24.73 -17.93 -20.17
CA GLY A 24 24.38 -16.56 -19.90
C GLY A 24 25.28 -15.83 -18.89
N ASN A 25 24.85 -14.67 -18.50
CA ASN A 25 25.62 -13.73 -17.71
C ASN A 25 25.66 -14.09 -16.22
N TRP A 26 26.76 -13.74 -15.58
CA TRP A 26 26.86 -13.74 -14.12
C TRP A 26 26.02 -12.61 -13.54
N TYR A 27 25.17 -12.94 -12.59
CA TYR A 27 24.41 -11.97 -11.79
C TYR A 27 25.25 -11.57 -10.59
N HIS A 28 26.11 -10.56 -10.77
CA HIS A 28 26.95 -10.04 -9.71
C HIS A 28 26.34 -8.81 -9.09
N GLN A 29 26.12 -8.86 -7.81
CA GLN A 29 25.67 -7.72 -7.02
C GLN A 29 26.88 -7.13 -6.27
N LYS A 30 27.67 -6.33 -6.98
CA LYS A 30 28.88 -5.70 -6.42
C LYS A 30 28.50 -4.54 -5.49
N GLY A 31 29.37 -4.23 -4.53
CA GLY A 31 29.25 -3.11 -3.62
C GLY A 31 28.87 -3.52 -2.20
N THR A 32 28.62 -2.52 -1.37
CA THR A 32 28.19 -2.70 0.02
C THR A 32 26.66 -2.65 0.07
N HIS A 33 26.04 -3.63 0.70
CA HIS A 33 24.60 -3.73 0.85
C HIS A 33 24.25 -3.71 2.33
N SER A 34 23.18 -2.99 2.68
CA SER A 34 22.64 -2.95 4.04
C SER A 34 21.22 -3.50 4.05
N TYR A 35 20.94 -4.36 5.01
CA TYR A 35 19.63 -4.99 5.19
C TYR A 35 19.10 -4.71 6.57
N LYS A 36 17.82 -4.36 6.66
CA LYS A 36 17.12 -4.19 7.92
C LYS A 36 15.99 -5.21 8.00
N PHE A 37 15.98 -5.97 9.08
CA PHE A 37 14.93 -6.94 9.36
C PHE A 37 14.17 -6.52 10.60
N SER A 38 12.87 -6.73 10.59
CA SER A 38 12.01 -6.58 11.77
C SER A 38 11.27 -7.89 11.99
N ILE A 39 11.28 -8.38 13.22
CA ILE A 39 10.64 -9.64 13.59
C ILE A 39 9.65 -9.35 14.70
N THR A 40 8.48 -9.95 14.61
CA THR A 40 7.48 -9.96 15.68
C THR A 40 6.83 -11.32 15.77
N SER A 41 6.26 -11.63 16.92
CA SER A 41 5.36 -12.75 17.10
C SER A 41 3.94 -12.25 17.29
N HIS A 42 2.96 -12.99 16.81
CA HIS A 42 1.55 -12.67 16.96
C HIS A 42 0.74 -13.96 17.13
N SER A 43 -0.44 -13.84 17.74
CA SER A 43 -1.41 -14.93 17.76
C SER A 43 -2.01 -15.16 16.37
N GLU A 44 -2.71 -16.23 16.22
CA GLU A 44 -3.39 -16.74 15.04
C GLU A 44 -3.54 -15.81 13.82
N GLY A 45 -3.11 -16.32 12.65
CA GLY A 45 -3.39 -15.76 11.34
C GLY A 45 -2.60 -14.47 11.02
N TRP A 46 -2.38 -14.24 9.75
CA TRP A 46 -1.59 -13.11 9.22
C TRP A 46 -2.15 -11.72 9.57
N LYS A 47 -3.45 -11.61 9.83
CA LYS A 47 -4.13 -10.34 10.15
C LYS A 47 -3.57 -9.68 11.39
N ASN A 48 -3.17 -10.47 12.39
CA ASN A 48 -2.60 -9.96 13.62
C ASN A 48 -1.16 -9.43 13.44
N GLY A 49 -0.42 -9.94 12.46
CA GLY A 49 0.91 -9.47 12.10
C GLY A 49 0.92 -8.32 11.07
N TYR A 50 -0.16 -8.14 10.31
CA TYR A 50 -0.24 -7.17 9.23
C TYR A 50 0.08 -5.73 9.64
N PRO A 51 -0.49 -5.16 10.73
CA PRO A 51 -0.18 -3.80 11.14
C PRO A 51 1.30 -3.58 11.45
N PHE A 52 1.97 -4.58 12.05
CA PHE A 52 3.41 -4.52 12.30
C PHE A 52 4.21 -4.49 11.00
N GLY A 53 3.86 -5.32 10.01
CA GLY A 53 4.51 -5.35 8.71
C GLY A 53 4.42 -3.99 7.99
N ILE A 54 3.24 -3.37 8.00
CA ILE A 54 3.03 -2.03 7.44
C ILE A 54 3.86 -0.98 8.19
N ALA A 55 3.77 -0.93 9.51
CA ALA A 55 4.50 0.04 10.32
C ALA A 55 6.03 -0.07 10.18
N SER A 56 6.54 -1.30 10.05
CA SER A 56 7.98 -1.54 9.88
C SER A 56 8.53 -1.02 8.54
N ASN A 57 7.70 -1.00 7.50
CA ASN A 57 8.07 -0.55 6.16
C ASN A 57 7.76 0.93 5.90
N HIS A 58 6.93 1.55 6.76
CA HIS A 58 6.54 2.95 6.64
C HIS A 58 6.94 3.73 7.91
N PRO A 59 8.20 4.11 8.04
CA PRO A 59 8.66 4.83 9.23
C PRO A 59 7.99 6.20 9.33
N PHE A 60 7.74 6.64 10.57
CA PHE A 60 7.21 7.97 10.84
C PHE A 60 8.20 9.07 10.46
N TYR A 61 7.70 10.12 9.82
CA TYR A 61 8.42 11.37 9.67
C TYR A 61 8.15 12.24 10.88
N VAL A 62 9.22 12.60 11.58
CA VAL A 62 9.14 13.47 12.76
C VAL A 62 9.66 14.86 12.40
N GLN A 63 8.81 15.87 12.57
CA GLN A 63 9.18 17.26 12.36
C GLN A 63 8.86 18.09 13.62
N LYS A 64 9.89 18.76 14.17
CA LYS A 64 9.70 19.74 15.23
C LYS A 64 9.18 21.05 14.63
N LYS A 65 8.00 21.47 15.02
CA LYS A 65 7.41 22.74 14.59
C LYS A 65 7.39 23.73 15.76
N VAL A 66 7.82 24.94 15.49
CA VAL A 66 7.91 26.02 16.51
C VAL A 66 6.70 26.94 16.48
N ASN A 67 5.94 26.98 15.37
CA ASN A 67 4.78 27.87 15.25
C ASN A 67 3.61 27.40 16.11
N LYS A 68 3.10 28.32 16.90
CA LYS A 68 1.88 28.15 17.68
C LYS A 68 0.69 28.58 16.81
N GLY A 69 -0.27 27.71 16.68
CA GLY A 69 -1.54 27.95 15.97
C GLY A 69 -1.77 26.92 14.86
N GLY A 70 -2.95 26.37 14.86
CA GLY A 70 -3.46 25.41 13.89
C GLY A 70 -4.87 25.02 14.29
N SER A 71 -5.71 24.68 13.31
CA SER A 71 -7.10 24.29 13.52
C SER A 71 -7.31 22.77 13.58
N LEU A 72 -6.29 21.98 13.26
CA LEU A 72 -6.38 20.53 13.29
C LEU A 72 -6.25 19.99 14.72
N ALA A 73 -6.97 18.93 15.02
CA ALA A 73 -6.83 18.18 16.26
C ALA A 73 -5.40 17.59 16.38
N ALA A 74 -5.00 17.23 17.61
CA ALA A 74 -3.70 16.62 17.89
C ALA A 74 -3.47 15.30 17.11
N THR A 75 -4.55 14.59 16.82
CA THR A 75 -4.57 13.42 15.93
C THR A 75 -5.57 13.69 14.81
N HIS A 76 -5.11 13.57 13.56
CA HIS A 76 -5.93 13.84 12.38
C HIS A 76 -5.54 12.90 11.24
N SER A 77 -6.55 12.43 10.49
CA SER A 77 -6.36 11.66 9.27
C SER A 77 -6.99 12.38 8.08
N PHE A 78 -6.23 12.58 7.02
CA PHE A 78 -6.70 13.19 5.77
C PHE A 78 -7.44 12.21 4.86
N LEU A 79 -7.27 10.91 5.07
CA LEU A 79 -7.99 9.87 4.37
C LEU A 79 -8.26 8.73 5.33
N GLN A 80 -9.50 8.27 5.37
CA GLN A 80 -9.91 7.12 6.17
C GLN A 80 -10.55 6.07 5.28
N ILE A 81 -10.23 4.82 5.50
CA ILE A 81 -10.83 3.66 4.83
C ILE A 81 -11.57 2.86 5.89
N SER A 82 -12.82 2.50 5.62
CA SER A 82 -13.68 1.79 6.58
C SER A 82 -13.23 0.37 6.89
N ASP A 83 -12.41 -0.23 6.02
CA ASP A 83 -11.93 -1.60 6.14
C ASP A 83 -10.43 -1.65 6.43
N PRO A 84 -10.00 -2.30 7.53
CA PRO A 84 -8.59 -2.33 7.95
C PRO A 84 -7.69 -3.22 7.06
N PHE A 85 -8.28 -4.06 6.21
CA PHE A 85 -7.59 -4.95 5.28
C PHE A 85 -7.72 -4.51 3.81
N THR A 86 -8.06 -3.25 3.62
CA THR A 86 -7.91 -2.54 2.36
C THR A 86 -6.73 -1.58 2.47
N ALA A 87 -5.67 -1.85 1.76
CA ALA A 87 -4.48 -1.02 1.77
C ALA A 87 -4.63 0.16 0.81
N LEU A 88 -4.28 1.37 1.27
CA LEU A 88 -3.98 2.51 0.39
C LEU A 88 -2.55 2.33 -0.12
N SER A 89 -2.39 1.77 -1.31
CA SER A 89 -1.07 1.47 -1.88
C SER A 89 -0.46 2.65 -2.64
N LEU A 90 -1.27 3.63 -3.04
CA LEU A 90 -0.82 4.85 -3.71
C LEU A 90 -1.77 6.00 -3.43
N ILE A 91 -1.21 7.18 -3.21
CA ILE A 91 -1.86 8.47 -3.34
C ILE A 91 -0.91 9.43 -4.04
N LYS A 92 -1.36 10.02 -5.15
CA LYS A 92 -0.54 10.95 -5.94
C LYS A 92 -1.42 11.92 -6.73
N LYS A 93 -0.81 12.96 -7.26
CA LYS A 93 -1.43 13.80 -8.28
C LYS A 93 -1.50 13.03 -9.60
N ALA A 94 -2.60 13.17 -10.33
CA ALA A 94 -2.75 12.56 -11.66
C ALA A 94 -1.71 13.11 -12.64
N ASP A 95 -1.20 12.26 -13.55
CA ASP A 95 -0.13 12.64 -14.48
C ASP A 95 -0.60 13.66 -15.52
N GLN A 96 -1.86 13.60 -15.93
CA GLN A 96 -2.41 14.43 -17.00
C GLN A 96 -3.03 15.75 -16.53
N ASP A 97 -3.42 15.83 -15.25
CA ASP A 97 -4.18 16.96 -14.73
C ASP A 97 -3.92 17.20 -13.25
N GLY A 98 -4.70 18.10 -12.62
CA GLY A 98 -4.56 18.45 -11.21
C GLY A 98 -5.30 17.52 -10.24
N ASN A 99 -5.98 16.52 -10.74
CA ASN A 99 -6.80 15.61 -9.94
C ASN A 99 -5.95 14.65 -9.08
N LEU A 100 -6.61 13.91 -8.20
CA LEU A 100 -5.94 13.00 -7.28
C LEU A 100 -6.15 11.56 -7.71
N ILE A 101 -5.08 10.77 -7.71
CA ILE A 101 -5.13 9.32 -7.88
C ILE A 101 -5.01 8.65 -6.53
N ILE A 102 -5.90 7.71 -6.24
CA ILE A 102 -5.76 6.76 -5.14
C ILE A 102 -5.75 5.34 -5.70
N ARG A 103 -4.95 4.47 -5.11
CA ARG A 103 -4.93 3.05 -5.43
C ARG A 103 -5.17 2.23 -4.17
N LEU A 104 -6.13 1.34 -4.25
CA LEU A 104 -6.57 0.50 -3.16
C LEU A 104 -6.30 -0.96 -3.50
N THR A 105 -5.82 -1.71 -2.53
CA THR A 105 -5.54 -3.14 -2.68
C THR A 105 -6.36 -3.92 -1.65
N GLU A 106 -7.17 -4.85 -2.12
CA GLU A 106 -7.92 -5.76 -1.29
C GLU A 106 -7.02 -6.90 -0.82
N MET A 107 -6.90 -7.11 0.51
CA MET A 107 -5.88 -7.97 1.13
C MET A 107 -6.44 -9.30 1.65
N GLU A 108 -7.75 -9.49 1.71
CA GLU A 108 -8.37 -10.67 2.34
C GLU A 108 -8.82 -11.75 1.33
N GLY A 109 -8.87 -11.42 0.03
CA GLY A 109 -9.43 -12.29 -0.99
C GLY A 109 -10.96 -12.33 -0.96
N LYS A 110 -11.61 -11.19 -0.72
CA LYS A 110 -13.07 -11.06 -0.64
C LYS A 110 -13.58 -9.91 -1.47
N ASP A 111 -14.68 -10.13 -2.16
CA ASP A 111 -15.44 -9.01 -2.73
C ASP A 111 -16.03 -8.19 -1.58
N LYS A 112 -15.85 -6.89 -1.62
CA LYS A 112 -16.36 -6.00 -0.57
C LYS A 112 -16.71 -4.61 -1.08
N GLU A 113 -17.56 -3.93 -0.33
CA GLU A 113 -17.80 -2.50 -0.47
C GLU A 113 -17.16 -1.79 0.71
N ILE A 114 -16.44 -0.73 0.41
CA ILE A 114 -15.75 0.11 1.41
C ILE A 114 -16.18 1.56 1.27
N THR A 115 -15.97 2.33 2.34
CA THR A 115 -16.11 3.78 2.31
C THR A 115 -14.74 4.43 2.49
N VAL A 116 -14.38 5.30 1.56
CA VAL A 116 -13.23 6.20 1.68
C VAL A 116 -13.75 7.58 2.09
N THR A 117 -13.31 8.08 3.24
CA THR A 117 -13.68 9.39 3.74
C THR A 117 -12.53 10.37 3.55
N LEU A 118 -12.85 11.53 2.97
CA LEU A 118 -11.93 12.62 2.63
C LEU A 118 -12.35 13.93 3.30
N PRO A 119 -11.43 14.87 3.59
CA PRO A 119 -11.75 16.16 4.16
C PRO A 119 -12.33 17.16 3.14
N PHE A 120 -12.30 16.85 1.86
CA PHE A 120 -12.76 17.69 0.74
C PHE A 120 -13.82 16.98 -0.10
N GLU A 121 -14.58 17.74 -0.87
CA GLU A 121 -15.56 17.25 -1.81
C GLU A 121 -14.89 16.73 -3.10
N VAL A 122 -15.35 15.58 -3.57
CA VAL A 122 -15.01 15.00 -4.87
C VAL A 122 -16.22 15.14 -5.78
N LYS A 123 -16.04 15.76 -6.94
CA LYS A 123 -17.10 15.96 -7.91
C LYS A 123 -17.48 14.68 -8.65
N GLN A 124 -16.49 13.86 -8.95
CA GLN A 124 -16.66 12.61 -9.66
C GLN A 124 -15.52 11.64 -9.33
N VAL A 125 -15.81 10.35 -9.33
CA VAL A 125 -14.83 9.28 -9.26
C VAL A 125 -14.77 8.57 -10.59
N ILE A 126 -13.58 8.41 -11.14
CA ILE A 126 -13.34 7.67 -12.39
C ILE A 126 -12.45 6.47 -12.07
N ARG A 127 -12.89 5.28 -12.40
CA ARG A 127 -12.05 4.09 -12.35
C ARG A 127 -11.06 4.13 -13.50
N THR A 128 -9.78 3.85 -13.20
CA THR A 128 -8.71 3.84 -14.20
C THR A 128 -7.95 2.51 -14.14
N ASN A 129 -7.13 2.26 -15.14
CA ASN A 129 -6.12 1.21 -15.06
C ASN A 129 -4.88 1.71 -14.26
N LEU A 130 -3.85 0.85 -14.18
CA LEU A 130 -2.64 1.14 -13.40
C LEU A 130 -1.80 2.31 -13.96
N ILE A 131 -1.97 2.67 -15.22
CA ILE A 131 -1.31 3.78 -15.91
C ILE A 131 -2.24 4.98 -16.13
N GLU A 132 -3.34 5.05 -15.36
CA GLU A 132 -4.28 6.17 -15.28
C GLU A 132 -5.15 6.39 -16.52
N GLU A 133 -5.24 5.43 -17.43
CA GLU A 133 -6.22 5.49 -18.52
C GLU A 133 -7.62 5.28 -17.97
N GLU A 134 -8.51 6.22 -18.26
CA GLU A 134 -9.90 6.22 -17.77
C GLU A 134 -10.69 5.06 -18.38
N GLN A 135 -11.39 4.33 -17.53
CA GLN A 135 -12.19 3.16 -17.90
C GLN A 135 -13.68 3.41 -17.69
N GLU A 136 -14.06 3.88 -16.51
CA GLU A 136 -15.45 3.99 -16.10
C GLU A 136 -15.66 5.17 -15.16
N ALA A 137 -16.60 6.04 -15.49
CA ALA A 137 -17.06 7.08 -14.59
C ALA A 137 -18.07 6.49 -13.60
N LEU A 138 -17.77 6.54 -12.32
CA LEU A 138 -18.65 6.02 -11.28
C LEU A 138 -19.64 7.11 -10.84
N ASN A 139 -20.87 6.69 -10.52
CA ASN A 139 -21.86 7.58 -9.93
C ASN A 139 -21.60 7.76 -8.43
N VAL A 140 -20.42 8.27 -8.09
CA VAL A 140 -19.94 8.49 -6.71
C VAL A 140 -19.34 9.87 -6.63
N SER A 141 -19.75 10.64 -5.64
CA SER A 141 -19.26 12.00 -5.37
C SER A 141 -19.36 12.33 -3.87
N GLY A 142 -18.83 13.50 -3.47
CA GLY A 142 -18.88 13.97 -2.10
C GLY A 142 -17.65 13.63 -1.28
N LYS A 143 -17.77 13.64 0.03
CA LYS A 143 -16.67 13.34 0.98
C LYS A 143 -16.57 11.88 1.38
N GLN A 144 -17.64 11.14 1.22
CA GLN A 144 -17.72 9.71 1.54
C GLN A 144 -17.97 8.91 0.27
N LEU A 145 -16.91 8.31 -0.22
CA LEU A 145 -16.92 7.55 -1.49
C LEU A 145 -17.15 6.08 -1.18
N ARG A 146 -18.28 5.53 -1.64
CA ARG A 146 -18.55 4.09 -1.56
C ARG A 146 -17.99 3.42 -2.81
N LEU A 147 -17.02 2.54 -2.61
CA LEU A 147 -16.27 1.88 -3.68
C LEU A 147 -16.36 0.37 -3.52
N LYS A 148 -16.51 -0.33 -4.63
CA LYS A 148 -16.51 -1.79 -4.67
C LYS A 148 -15.12 -2.28 -5.04
N LEU A 149 -14.62 -3.26 -4.30
CA LEU A 149 -13.37 -3.96 -4.57
C LEU A 149 -13.65 -5.44 -4.80
N GLY A 150 -13.10 -5.99 -5.86
CA GLY A 150 -13.07 -7.44 -6.08
C GLY A 150 -12.05 -8.11 -5.16
N HIS A 151 -12.15 -9.42 -4.99
CA HIS A 151 -11.21 -10.22 -4.22
C HIS A 151 -9.78 -10.10 -4.80
N HIS A 152 -8.81 -9.81 -3.94
CA HIS A 152 -7.41 -9.55 -4.29
C HIS A 152 -7.22 -8.47 -5.38
N ALA A 153 -8.23 -7.62 -5.59
CA ALA A 153 -8.15 -6.59 -6.61
C ALA A 153 -7.20 -5.46 -6.22
N ILE A 154 -6.56 -4.90 -7.24
CA ILE A 154 -5.84 -3.62 -7.18
C ILE A 154 -6.63 -2.63 -8.03
N GLU A 155 -7.36 -1.74 -7.37
CA GLU A 155 -8.24 -0.77 -8.03
C GLU A 155 -7.64 0.63 -7.95
N THR A 156 -7.66 1.33 -9.08
CA THR A 156 -7.16 2.71 -9.18
C THR A 156 -8.31 3.64 -9.50
N TYR A 157 -8.40 4.73 -8.76
CA TYR A 157 -9.45 5.73 -8.91
C TYR A 157 -8.86 7.11 -9.05
N LYS A 158 -9.35 7.85 -10.05
CA LYS A 158 -9.12 9.28 -10.22
C LYS A 158 -10.25 10.03 -9.53
N LEU A 159 -9.89 10.89 -8.61
CA LEU A 159 -10.81 11.75 -7.88
C LEU A 159 -10.80 13.14 -8.50
N VAL A 160 -11.88 13.51 -9.17
CA VAL A 160 -12.03 14.83 -9.78
C VAL A 160 -12.43 15.83 -8.70
N LEU A 161 -11.60 16.86 -8.50
CA LEU A 161 -11.72 17.87 -7.44
C LEU A 161 -12.49 19.11 -7.88
#